data_efc860cf8eaf69f3813d3dc268d29b50
#
_entry.id   efc860cf8eaf69f3813d3dc268d29b50
#
_cell.length_a   1.000
_cell.length_b   1.000
_cell.length_c   1.000
_cell.angle_alpha   90.00
_cell.angle_beta   90.00
_cell.angle_gamma   90.00
#
_symmetry.space_group_name_H-M   'P 1'
#
loop_
_entity.id
_entity.type
_entity.pdbx_description
1 polymer ?
#
loop_
_entity_poly.entity_id
_entity_poly.type
_entity_poly.pdbx_seq_one_letter_code
_entity_poly.pdbx_strand_id
1 'polypeptide(L)'
;MNQLPVLIRREFWENRNTFVVLPAITTGFLLLMMLLTLLVSATNAVDLNVEVQSGQDTEFLSDSLQVDNVFAFALYQLEGRSSEERIQYINAGLQALGGPLMGILWFVMVFYLLDSLYRDRRDRSIFFWKSMPVSDAMTVISKLVTGLWMVPLVYLLGVALLQLAAMVMLSIATLGTEISIVEVVWGPASLFSNWSQYLGALLFYSLWALPFFGWLIAVSAYAKSVPLVWVIGVPVATTIVERVVVEQPVFASWMWDHMIPMSFLNMEQSVADNIVNKMLSLQMLSAVVVGGVLIAIAIWLRGKAEEI
;
A
#
# COMPACT_ATOMS: atom_id res chain seq x y z
N MET A 1 -20.94 -5.20 27.19
CA MET A 1 -19.99 -4.25 26.58
C MET A 1 -19.34 -4.90 25.37
N ASN A 2 -19.26 -4.22 24.23
CA ASN A 2 -18.57 -4.73 23.05
C ASN A 2 -17.06 -4.83 23.33
N GLN A 3 -16.55 -6.04 23.51
CA GLN A 3 -15.14 -6.29 23.82
C GLN A 3 -14.21 -6.05 22.62
N LEU A 4 -14.72 -6.21 21.39
CA LEU A 4 -13.94 -6.11 20.16
C LEU A 4 -13.22 -4.75 19.99
N PRO A 5 -13.85 -3.58 20.17
CA PRO A 5 -13.15 -2.29 20.04
C PRO A 5 -12.01 -2.12 21.07
N VAL A 6 -12.19 -2.66 22.28
CA VAL A 6 -11.15 -2.63 23.32
C VAL A 6 -9.94 -3.47 22.92
N LEU A 7 -10.18 -4.65 22.36
CA LEU A 7 -9.11 -5.52 21.85
C LEU A 7 -8.36 -4.88 20.67
N ILE A 8 -9.09 -4.30 19.70
CA ILE A 8 -8.50 -3.59 18.57
C ILE A 8 -7.61 -2.43 19.05
N ARG A 9 -8.13 -1.61 19.95
CA ARG A 9 -7.39 -0.50 20.55
C ARG A 9 -6.12 -0.97 21.24
N ARG A 10 -6.19 -2.06 21.98
CA ARG A 10 -5.02 -2.67 22.63
C ARG A 10 -3.98 -3.13 21.62
N GLU A 11 -4.37 -3.95 20.65
CA GLU A 11 -3.48 -4.45 19.59
C GLU A 11 -2.77 -3.29 18.88
N PHE A 12 -3.52 -2.23 18.60
CA PHE A 12 -2.98 -1.03 17.97
C PHE A 12 -1.89 -0.36 18.82
N TRP A 13 -2.15 -0.13 20.10
CA TRP A 13 -1.20 0.53 20.99
C TRP A 13 -0.01 -0.35 21.38
N GLU A 14 -0.20 -1.65 21.47
CA GLU A 14 0.87 -2.61 21.72
C GLU A 14 1.91 -2.61 20.57
N ASN A 15 1.45 -2.40 19.34
CA ASN A 15 2.30 -2.33 18.14
C ASN A 15 2.50 -0.90 17.62
N ARG A 16 2.36 0.13 18.47
CA ARG A 16 2.42 1.54 18.06
C ARG A 16 3.67 1.92 17.27
N ASN A 17 4.80 1.30 17.55
CA ASN A 17 6.05 1.58 16.86
C ASN A 17 5.95 1.23 15.38
N THR A 18 5.36 0.09 15.05
CA THR A 18 5.19 -0.36 13.67
C THR A 18 4.00 0.31 12.98
N PHE A 19 2.94 0.61 13.72
CA PHE A 19 1.70 1.11 13.14
C PHE A 19 1.63 2.64 13.04
N VAL A 20 2.35 3.36 13.89
CA VAL A 20 2.32 4.83 13.92
C VAL A 20 3.71 5.42 13.71
N VAL A 21 4.71 4.94 14.45
CA VAL A 21 6.05 5.55 14.40
C VAL A 21 6.72 5.28 13.06
N LEU A 22 6.64 4.05 12.55
CA LEU A 22 7.24 3.69 11.25
C LEU A 22 6.64 4.51 10.08
N PRO A 23 5.32 4.57 9.85
CA PRO A 23 4.77 5.43 8.79
C PRO A 23 5.05 6.92 9.04
N ALA A 24 5.07 7.40 10.29
CA ALA A 24 5.41 8.79 10.60
C ALA A 24 6.86 9.12 10.24
N ILE A 25 7.81 8.26 10.57
CA ILE A 25 9.22 8.42 10.19
C ILE A 25 9.37 8.37 8.67
N THR A 26 8.73 7.41 8.01
CA THR A 26 8.81 7.27 6.54
C THR A 26 8.20 8.50 5.85
N THR A 27 7.02 8.95 6.29
CA THR A 27 6.39 10.16 5.77
C THR A 27 7.27 11.39 6.00
N GLY A 28 7.82 11.54 7.21
CA GLY A 28 8.73 12.65 7.55
C GLY A 28 10.02 12.63 6.72
N PHE A 29 10.60 11.44 6.48
CA PHE A 29 11.77 11.29 5.62
C PHE A 29 11.45 11.66 4.16
N LEU A 30 10.33 11.21 3.61
CA LEU A 30 9.91 11.56 2.25
C LEU A 30 9.61 13.07 2.12
N LEU A 31 8.96 13.68 3.13
CA LEU A 31 8.76 15.13 3.18
C LEU A 31 10.08 15.90 3.21
N LEU A 32 11.05 15.43 4.00
CA LEU A 32 12.38 16.02 4.04
C LEU A 32 13.08 15.92 2.68
N MET A 33 13.03 14.76 2.03
CA MET A 33 13.59 14.57 0.68
C MET A 33 12.93 15.50 -0.34
N MET A 34 11.62 15.65 -0.31
CA MET A 34 10.89 16.58 -1.18
C MET A 34 11.32 18.03 -0.91
N LEU A 35 11.44 18.44 0.35
CA LEU A 35 11.91 19.79 0.73
C LEU A 35 13.33 20.03 0.25
N LEU A 36 14.24 19.06 0.45
CA LEU A 36 15.63 19.18 -0.03
C LEU A 36 15.68 19.30 -1.55
N THR A 37 14.85 18.52 -2.28
CA THR A 37 14.76 18.63 -3.74
C THR A 37 14.30 20.02 -4.17
N LEU A 38 13.30 20.60 -3.50
CA LEU A 38 12.84 21.97 -3.77
C LEU A 38 13.95 22.99 -3.49
N LEU A 39 14.66 22.90 -2.36
CA LEU A 39 15.75 23.80 -2.00
C LEU A 39 16.93 23.69 -2.99
N VAL A 40 17.34 22.49 -3.34
CA VAL A 40 18.42 22.27 -4.32
C VAL A 40 18.02 22.79 -5.70
N SER A 41 16.77 22.57 -6.10
CA SER A 41 16.24 23.11 -7.35
C SER A 41 16.22 24.63 -7.38
N ALA A 42 15.90 25.28 -6.25
CA ALA A 42 15.90 26.74 -6.15
C ALA A 42 17.31 27.37 -6.16
N THR A 43 18.36 26.59 -5.85
CA THR A 43 19.75 27.08 -5.82
C THR A 43 20.54 26.80 -7.08
N ASN A 44 20.06 25.88 -7.93
CA ASN A 44 20.72 25.47 -9.18
C ASN A 44 19.89 25.93 -10.37
N ALA A 45 20.34 27.02 -11.04
CA ALA A 45 19.83 27.33 -12.37
C ALA A 45 20.23 26.20 -13.33
N VAL A 46 19.28 25.63 -14.02
CA VAL A 46 19.53 24.59 -15.03
C VAL A 46 19.54 25.24 -16.41
N ASP A 47 20.71 25.33 -17.01
CA ASP A 47 20.86 25.71 -18.41
C ASP A 47 20.39 24.53 -19.28
N LEU A 48 19.12 24.57 -19.69
CA LEU A 48 18.57 23.58 -20.59
C LEU A 48 18.72 24.04 -22.04
N ASN A 49 19.62 23.38 -22.78
CA ASN A 49 19.64 23.48 -24.22
C ASN A 49 18.47 22.65 -24.76
N VAL A 50 17.35 23.26 -25.08
CA VAL A 50 16.20 22.61 -25.72
C VAL A 50 16.45 22.56 -27.21
N GLU A 51 16.86 21.38 -27.73
CA GLU A 51 16.80 21.12 -29.17
C GLU A 51 15.35 20.86 -29.57
N VAL A 52 14.72 21.86 -30.14
CA VAL A 52 13.40 21.70 -30.77
C VAL A 52 13.63 21.16 -32.18
N GLN A 53 13.43 19.86 -32.36
CA GLN A 53 13.44 19.22 -33.67
C GLN A 53 12.10 19.52 -34.38
N SER A 54 12.02 20.66 -35.07
CA SER A 54 10.94 20.96 -36.01
C SER A 54 11.36 20.48 -37.39
N GLY A 55 10.54 19.62 -38.01
CA GLY A 55 10.88 18.90 -39.24
C GLY A 55 11.55 19.71 -40.32
N GLN A 56 12.64 19.14 -40.85
CA GLN A 56 13.42 19.47 -42.06
C GLN A 56 14.28 20.74 -42.08
N ASP A 57 14.10 21.71 -41.19
CA ASP A 57 15.04 22.82 -41.05
C ASP A 57 15.50 22.95 -39.60
N THR A 58 16.78 22.67 -39.36
CA THR A 58 17.45 22.86 -38.06
C THR A 58 17.74 24.36 -37.92
N GLU A 59 16.76 25.16 -37.55
CA GLU A 59 17.00 26.49 -37.00
C GLU A 59 17.36 26.26 -35.50
N PHE A 60 18.64 26.46 -35.19
CA PHE A 60 19.11 26.54 -33.79
C PHE A 60 18.56 27.84 -33.18
N LEU A 61 17.35 27.81 -32.69
CA LEU A 61 16.88 28.80 -31.73
C LEU A 61 17.59 28.50 -30.41
N SER A 62 18.79 29.07 -30.25
CA SER A 62 19.47 29.15 -28.97
C SER A 62 18.75 30.18 -28.09
N ASP A 63 17.47 29.98 -27.83
CA ASP A 63 16.79 30.63 -26.73
C ASP A 63 17.09 29.81 -25.48
N SER A 64 18.17 30.20 -24.79
CA SER A 64 18.48 29.65 -23.48
C SER A 64 17.36 30.06 -22.53
N LEU A 65 16.32 29.21 -22.42
CA LEU A 65 15.35 29.37 -21.35
C LEU A 65 16.12 29.16 -20.04
N GLN A 66 16.56 30.23 -19.44
CA GLN A 66 17.07 30.25 -18.09
C GLN A 66 15.89 29.93 -17.17
N VAL A 67 15.70 28.63 -16.89
CA VAL A 67 14.66 28.19 -15.99
C VAL A 67 15.26 28.20 -14.60
N ASP A 68 14.80 29.08 -13.74
CA ASP A 68 15.33 29.29 -12.39
C ASP A 68 15.29 28.03 -11.52
N ASN A 69 14.50 27.03 -11.90
CA ASN A 69 14.51 25.73 -11.22
C ASN A 69 13.85 24.61 -12.05
N VAL A 70 14.23 23.34 -11.77
CA VAL A 70 13.73 22.15 -12.45
C VAL A 70 12.21 21.98 -12.29
N PHE A 71 11.62 22.41 -11.19
CA PHE A 71 10.18 22.33 -10.97
C PHE A 71 9.42 23.34 -11.84
N ALA A 72 9.95 24.57 -12.00
CA ALA A 72 9.36 25.55 -12.90
C ALA A 72 9.36 25.02 -14.33
N PHE A 73 10.44 24.41 -14.79
CA PHE A 73 10.51 23.78 -16.11
C PHE A 73 9.45 22.67 -16.28
N ALA A 74 9.32 21.77 -15.31
CA ALA A 74 8.31 20.72 -15.36
C ALA A 74 6.89 21.30 -15.40
N LEU A 75 6.64 22.40 -14.69
CA LEU A 75 5.36 23.11 -14.70
C LEU A 75 5.08 23.82 -16.03
N TYR A 76 6.08 24.46 -16.66
CA TYR A 76 5.96 25.01 -18.00
C TYR A 76 5.64 23.95 -19.05
N GLN A 77 6.27 22.79 -18.96
CA GLN A 77 5.91 21.66 -19.82
C GLN A 77 4.47 21.18 -19.62
N LEU A 78 3.98 21.19 -18.37
CA LEU A 78 2.60 20.83 -18.07
C LEU A 78 1.61 21.90 -18.57
N GLU A 79 1.95 23.17 -18.48
CA GLU A 79 1.13 24.27 -18.97
C GLU A 79 0.88 24.18 -20.49
N GLY A 80 1.90 23.78 -21.26
CA GLY A 80 1.80 23.57 -22.71
C GLY A 80 0.97 22.35 -23.14
N ARG A 81 0.54 21.50 -22.19
CA ARG A 81 -0.23 20.28 -22.47
C ARG A 81 -1.74 20.52 -22.41
N SER A 82 -2.50 19.61 -23.03
CA SER A 82 -3.96 19.62 -22.91
C SER A 82 -4.42 19.44 -21.45
N SER A 83 -5.63 19.88 -21.13
CA SER A 83 -6.18 19.72 -19.77
C SER A 83 -6.30 18.26 -19.34
N GLU A 84 -6.57 17.35 -20.27
CA GLU A 84 -6.64 15.90 -20.00
C GLU A 84 -5.27 15.32 -19.63
N GLU A 85 -4.23 15.69 -20.39
CA GLU A 85 -2.86 15.26 -20.08
C GLU A 85 -2.39 15.83 -18.75
N ARG A 86 -2.69 17.10 -18.42
CA ARG A 86 -2.37 17.69 -17.12
C ARG A 86 -2.99 16.90 -15.97
N ILE A 87 -4.28 16.55 -16.08
CA ILE A 87 -4.97 15.71 -15.09
C ILE A 87 -4.25 14.36 -14.93
N GLN A 88 -3.89 13.72 -16.03
CA GLN A 88 -3.20 12.44 -16.00
C GLN A 88 -1.83 12.52 -15.32
N TYR A 89 -0.98 13.48 -15.71
CA TYR A 89 0.38 13.60 -15.16
C TYR A 89 0.38 13.99 -13.68
N ILE A 90 -0.44 14.96 -13.27
CA ILE A 90 -0.53 15.39 -11.87
C ILE A 90 -1.01 14.25 -11.00
N ASN A 91 -2.08 13.55 -11.40
CA ASN A 91 -2.62 12.46 -10.58
C ASN A 91 -1.70 11.22 -10.58
N ALA A 92 -1.02 10.90 -11.69
CA ALA A 92 -0.01 9.84 -11.71
C ALA A 92 1.17 10.16 -10.77
N GLY A 93 1.66 11.39 -10.76
CA GLY A 93 2.68 11.85 -9.82
C GLY A 93 2.23 11.75 -8.36
N LEU A 94 1.01 12.19 -8.05
CA LEU A 94 0.43 12.08 -6.71
C LEU A 94 0.27 10.61 -6.28
N GLN A 95 -0.14 9.72 -7.18
CA GLN A 95 -0.23 8.28 -6.89
C GLN A 95 1.15 7.66 -6.65
N ALA A 96 2.16 8.02 -7.45
CA ALA A 96 3.52 7.53 -7.27
C ALA A 96 4.10 7.84 -5.89
N LEU A 97 3.78 9.01 -5.30
CA LEU A 97 4.19 9.39 -3.95
C LEU A 97 3.67 8.43 -2.87
N GLY A 98 2.53 7.80 -3.08
CA GLY A 98 1.97 6.81 -2.15
C GLY A 98 2.66 5.44 -2.21
N GLY A 99 3.34 5.13 -3.32
CA GLY A 99 3.93 3.81 -3.58
C GLY A 99 4.84 3.30 -2.45
N PRO A 100 5.84 4.06 -1.98
CA PRO A 100 6.73 3.64 -0.90
C PRO A 100 5.98 3.29 0.40
N LEU A 101 5.00 4.11 0.80
CA LEU A 101 4.20 3.85 1.99
C LEU A 101 3.32 2.61 1.84
N MET A 102 2.73 2.40 0.67
CA MET A 102 1.91 1.21 0.40
C MET A 102 2.77 -0.07 0.35
N GLY A 103 4.00 0.02 -0.17
CA GLY A 103 4.95 -1.08 -0.13
C GLY A 103 5.33 -1.46 1.31
N ILE A 104 5.65 -0.49 2.15
CA ILE A 104 5.96 -0.72 3.57
C ILE A 104 4.73 -1.28 4.30
N LEU A 105 3.54 -0.74 4.06
CA LEU A 105 2.29 -1.24 4.62
C LEU A 105 2.12 -2.73 4.36
N TRP A 106 2.34 -3.19 3.13
CA TRP A 106 2.23 -4.60 2.78
C TRP A 106 3.13 -5.49 3.66
N PHE A 107 4.40 -5.12 3.81
CA PHE A 107 5.31 -5.83 4.70
C PHE A 107 4.84 -5.80 6.16
N VAL A 108 4.38 -4.65 6.64
CA VAL A 108 3.86 -4.51 8.01
C VAL A 108 2.67 -5.44 8.25
N MET A 109 1.72 -5.51 7.31
CA MET A 109 0.56 -6.41 7.41
C MET A 109 1.00 -7.88 7.47
N VAL A 110 1.94 -8.29 6.61
CA VAL A 110 2.47 -9.65 6.54
C VAL A 110 3.16 -10.03 7.86
N PHE A 111 4.12 -9.23 8.29
CA PHE A 111 4.90 -9.56 9.50
C PHE A 111 4.07 -9.46 10.78
N TYR A 112 3.14 -8.50 10.86
CA TYR A 112 2.24 -8.39 12.00
C TYR A 112 1.34 -9.62 12.12
N LEU A 113 0.65 -10.03 11.05
CA LEU A 113 -0.25 -11.18 11.10
C LEU A 113 0.50 -12.48 11.38
N LEU A 114 1.71 -12.61 10.80
CA LEU A 114 2.56 -13.78 11.01
C LEU A 114 3.06 -13.89 12.44
N ASP A 115 3.39 -12.79 13.12
CA ASP A 115 3.89 -12.79 14.50
C ASP A 115 2.76 -12.76 15.53
N SER A 116 1.57 -12.31 15.19
CA SER A 116 0.53 -11.90 16.11
C SER A 116 0.06 -12.98 17.11
N LEU A 117 -0.23 -14.20 16.66
CA LEU A 117 -0.62 -15.34 17.52
C LEU A 117 0.59 -16.13 18.02
N TYR A 118 1.65 -16.18 17.21
CA TYR A 118 2.91 -16.82 17.59
C TYR A 118 3.52 -16.13 18.81
N ARG A 119 3.56 -14.79 18.82
CA ARG A 119 4.08 -13.99 19.93
C ARG A 119 3.31 -14.25 21.22
N ASP A 120 1.97 -14.33 21.18
CA ASP A 120 1.15 -14.64 22.36
C ASP A 120 1.57 -15.95 23.05
N ARG A 121 2.02 -16.95 22.26
CA ARG A 121 2.50 -18.23 22.79
C ARG A 121 3.94 -18.18 23.26
N ARG A 122 4.82 -17.58 22.47
CA ARG A 122 6.25 -17.42 22.77
C ARG A 122 6.46 -16.62 24.06
N ASP A 123 5.70 -15.55 24.26
CA ASP A 123 5.82 -14.68 25.44
C ASP A 123 4.93 -15.15 26.61
N ARG A 124 4.32 -16.34 26.51
CA ARG A 124 3.42 -16.96 27.49
C ARG A 124 2.20 -16.13 27.87
N SER A 125 1.93 -15.05 27.16
CA SER A 125 0.76 -14.20 27.40
C SER A 125 -0.57 -14.90 27.08
N ILE A 126 -0.52 -16.02 26.34
CA ILE A 126 -1.70 -16.83 26.02
C ILE A 126 -2.48 -17.28 27.27
N PHE A 127 -1.80 -17.59 28.39
CA PHE A 127 -2.47 -17.99 29.63
C PHE A 127 -3.28 -16.86 30.24
N PHE A 128 -2.73 -15.65 30.21
CA PHE A 128 -3.44 -14.45 30.63
C PHE A 128 -4.69 -14.23 29.76
N TRP A 129 -4.57 -14.38 28.45
CA TRP A 129 -5.71 -14.19 27.54
C TRP A 129 -6.79 -15.26 27.68
N LYS A 130 -6.38 -16.52 27.93
CA LYS A 130 -7.33 -17.63 28.20
C LYS A 130 -8.04 -17.51 29.56
N SER A 131 -7.49 -16.76 30.52
CA SER A 131 -8.14 -16.49 31.80
C SER A 131 -9.17 -15.34 31.72
N MET A 132 -9.16 -14.54 30.64
CA MET A 132 -10.11 -13.46 30.42
C MET A 132 -11.39 -13.99 29.74
N PRO A 133 -12.56 -13.37 29.95
CA PRO A 133 -13.81 -13.77 29.31
C PRO A 133 -13.88 -13.29 27.85
N VAL A 134 -12.84 -13.62 27.04
CA VAL A 134 -12.70 -13.28 25.63
C VAL A 134 -12.58 -14.56 24.83
N SER A 135 -13.40 -14.72 23.78
CA SER A 135 -13.33 -15.91 22.93
C SER A 135 -12.10 -15.90 22.03
N ASP A 136 -11.62 -17.08 21.65
CA ASP A 136 -10.52 -17.24 20.69
C ASP A 136 -10.85 -16.58 19.34
N ALA A 137 -12.10 -16.70 18.89
CA ALA A 137 -12.58 -16.05 17.67
C ALA A 137 -12.45 -14.52 17.76
N MET A 138 -12.86 -13.92 18.89
CA MET A 138 -12.78 -12.47 19.07
C MET A 138 -11.33 -11.97 19.07
N THR A 139 -10.40 -12.74 19.64
CA THR A 139 -8.98 -12.41 19.62
C THR A 139 -8.39 -12.50 18.20
N VAL A 140 -8.70 -13.56 17.44
CA VAL A 140 -8.22 -13.70 16.05
C VAL A 140 -8.80 -12.60 15.17
N ILE A 141 -10.10 -12.32 15.27
CA ILE A 141 -10.77 -11.28 14.50
C ILE A 141 -10.22 -9.90 14.85
N SER A 142 -9.95 -9.60 16.13
CA SER A 142 -9.38 -8.29 16.49
C SER A 142 -8.02 -8.06 15.85
N LYS A 143 -7.15 -9.08 15.78
CA LYS A 143 -5.85 -9.01 15.12
C LYS A 143 -6.00 -8.81 13.60
N LEU A 144 -6.92 -9.55 12.96
CA LEU A 144 -7.22 -9.37 11.53
C LEU A 144 -7.74 -7.96 11.23
N VAL A 145 -8.73 -7.48 11.98
CA VAL A 145 -9.30 -6.13 11.77
C VAL A 145 -8.24 -5.05 12.00
N THR A 146 -7.39 -5.22 13.01
CA THR A 146 -6.28 -4.28 13.25
C THR A 146 -5.33 -4.25 12.06
N GLY A 147 -4.84 -5.40 11.61
CA GLY A 147 -3.87 -5.51 10.51
C GLY A 147 -4.42 -5.07 9.16
N LEU A 148 -5.67 -5.47 8.84
CA LEU A 148 -6.23 -5.27 7.51
C LEU A 148 -6.98 -3.93 7.34
N TRP A 149 -7.39 -3.27 8.44
CA TRP A 149 -8.22 -2.06 8.37
C TRP A 149 -7.63 -0.90 9.15
N MET A 150 -7.29 -1.09 10.44
CA MET A 150 -6.79 0.03 11.26
C MET A 150 -5.43 0.53 10.81
N VAL A 151 -4.49 -0.38 10.55
CA VAL A 151 -3.14 -0.03 10.10
C VAL A 151 -3.15 0.62 8.73
N PRO A 152 -3.82 0.07 7.69
CA PRO A 152 -3.93 0.73 6.39
C PRO A 152 -4.48 2.15 6.43
N LEU A 153 -5.44 2.45 7.32
CA LEU A 153 -5.96 3.81 7.48
C LEU A 153 -4.88 4.80 7.96
N VAL A 154 -3.99 4.38 8.85
CA VAL A 154 -2.88 5.24 9.30
C VAL A 154 -1.89 5.51 8.16
N TYR A 155 -1.58 4.50 7.35
CA TYR A 155 -0.71 4.67 6.17
C TYR A 155 -1.35 5.56 5.11
N LEU A 156 -2.66 5.43 4.90
CA LEU A 156 -3.41 6.31 3.99
C LEU A 156 -3.37 7.78 4.45
N LEU A 157 -3.43 8.05 5.76
CA LEU A 157 -3.21 9.40 6.28
C LEU A 157 -1.80 9.91 5.94
N GLY A 158 -0.77 9.07 6.03
CA GLY A 158 0.59 9.41 5.60
C GLY A 158 0.66 9.76 4.11
N VAL A 159 -0.01 8.99 3.25
CA VAL A 159 -0.10 9.28 1.81
C VAL A 159 -0.81 10.62 1.58
N ALA A 160 -1.93 10.88 2.25
CA ALA A 160 -2.66 12.13 2.12
C ALA A 160 -1.81 13.34 2.53
N LEU A 161 -1.02 13.22 3.60
CA LEU A 161 -0.09 14.27 4.04
C LEU A 161 1.01 14.52 2.99
N LEU A 162 1.59 13.46 2.39
CA LEU A 162 2.58 13.61 1.32
C LEU A 162 2.00 14.29 0.09
N GLN A 163 0.80 13.91 -0.34
CA GLN A 163 0.13 14.51 -1.49
C GLN A 163 -0.21 15.99 -1.25
N LEU A 164 -0.73 16.33 -0.08
CA LEU A 164 -0.97 17.72 0.29
C LEU A 164 0.32 18.54 0.33
N ALA A 165 1.39 17.99 0.91
CA ALA A 165 2.68 18.65 0.92
C ALA A 165 3.23 18.85 -0.50
N ALA A 166 3.10 17.87 -1.39
CA ALA A 166 3.48 18.01 -2.80
C ALA A 166 2.72 19.14 -3.49
N MET A 167 1.41 19.24 -3.28
CA MET A 167 0.60 20.34 -3.83
C MET A 167 1.04 21.71 -3.33
N VAL A 168 1.37 21.83 -2.04
CA VAL A 168 1.90 23.05 -1.46
C VAL A 168 3.28 23.39 -2.05
N MET A 169 4.16 22.40 -2.18
CA MET A 169 5.50 22.59 -2.77
C MET A 169 5.43 23.00 -4.23
N LEU A 170 4.56 22.37 -5.02
CA LEU A 170 4.31 22.79 -6.41
C LEU A 170 3.78 24.22 -6.46
N SER A 171 2.89 24.61 -5.53
CA SER A 171 2.40 26.00 -5.45
C SER A 171 3.51 26.99 -5.09
N ILE A 172 4.46 26.61 -4.23
CA ILE A 172 5.64 27.44 -3.92
C ILE A 172 6.54 27.56 -5.15
N ALA A 173 6.71 26.48 -5.91
CA ALA A 173 7.54 26.49 -7.12
C ALA A 173 6.99 27.36 -8.25
N THR A 174 5.69 27.70 -8.24
CA THR A 174 5.10 28.66 -9.19
C THR A 174 5.27 30.12 -8.77
N LEU A 175 5.74 30.40 -7.55
CA LEU A 175 5.94 31.78 -7.10
C LEU A 175 7.06 32.44 -7.92
N GLY A 176 6.76 33.59 -8.50
CA GLY A 176 7.67 34.32 -9.39
C GLY A 176 7.62 33.90 -10.86
N THR A 177 6.76 32.92 -11.22
CA THR A 177 6.47 32.57 -12.62
C THR A 177 5.11 33.12 -13.04
N GLU A 178 4.84 33.17 -14.36
CA GLU A 178 3.54 33.56 -14.91
C GLU A 178 2.51 32.41 -14.90
N ILE A 179 2.90 31.22 -14.38
CA ILE A 179 2.09 30.01 -14.38
C ILE A 179 0.91 30.14 -13.40
N SER A 180 -0.30 29.90 -13.88
CA SER A 180 -1.49 29.88 -13.03
C SER A 180 -1.50 28.64 -12.10
N ILE A 181 -1.32 28.87 -10.79
CA ILE A 181 -1.37 27.80 -9.77
C ILE A 181 -2.68 27.02 -9.85
N VAL A 182 -3.80 27.72 -10.09
CA VAL A 182 -5.12 27.08 -10.10
C VAL A 182 -5.28 26.19 -11.33
N GLU A 183 -4.86 26.65 -12.50
CA GLU A 183 -5.08 25.93 -13.76
C GLU A 183 -4.10 24.78 -13.97
N VAL A 184 -2.87 24.89 -13.47
CA VAL A 184 -1.81 23.91 -13.72
C VAL A 184 -1.63 22.94 -12.55
N VAL A 185 -1.87 23.38 -11.32
CA VAL A 185 -1.59 22.57 -10.11
C VAL A 185 -2.88 22.07 -9.47
N TRP A 186 -3.75 22.97 -8.98
CA TRP A 186 -4.91 22.57 -8.17
C TRP A 186 -6.11 22.08 -9.00
N GLY A 187 -6.36 22.68 -10.15
CA GLY A 187 -7.49 22.29 -11.02
C GLY A 187 -7.37 20.84 -11.54
N PRO A 188 -6.19 20.41 -12.04
CA PRO A 188 -5.99 19.04 -12.48
C PRO A 188 -5.93 18.02 -11.34
N ALA A 189 -5.60 18.43 -10.10
CA ALA A 189 -5.41 17.52 -8.97
C ALA A 189 -6.74 16.97 -8.44
N SER A 190 -6.92 15.68 -8.56
CA SER A 190 -8.11 14.95 -8.08
C SER A 190 -7.84 14.28 -6.73
N LEU A 191 -7.43 15.02 -5.71
CA LEU A 191 -7.01 14.48 -4.40
C LEU A 191 -8.05 13.56 -3.77
N PHE A 192 -9.31 14.00 -3.71
CA PHE A 192 -10.38 13.20 -3.13
C PHE A 192 -10.61 11.89 -3.90
N SER A 193 -10.56 11.94 -5.23
CA SER A 193 -10.64 10.74 -6.08
C SER A 193 -9.47 9.80 -5.80
N ASN A 194 -8.25 10.32 -5.69
CA ASN A 194 -7.07 9.52 -5.37
C ASN A 194 -7.20 8.83 -4.00
N TRP A 195 -7.65 9.55 -2.96
CA TRP A 195 -7.83 8.95 -1.63
C TRP A 195 -8.94 7.91 -1.60
N SER A 196 -10.04 8.17 -2.31
CA SER A 196 -11.13 7.19 -2.43
C SER A 196 -10.70 5.93 -3.20
N GLN A 197 -9.86 6.07 -4.21
CA GLN A 197 -9.27 4.94 -4.94
C GLN A 197 -8.34 4.11 -4.04
N TYR A 198 -7.45 4.76 -3.26
CA TYR A 198 -6.63 4.05 -2.28
C TYR A 198 -7.47 3.31 -1.25
N LEU A 199 -8.49 3.97 -0.69
CA LEU A 199 -9.38 3.34 0.29
C LEU A 199 -10.13 2.16 -0.34
N GLY A 200 -10.69 2.33 -1.53
CA GLY A 200 -11.36 1.27 -2.28
C GLY A 200 -10.44 0.09 -2.58
N ALA A 201 -9.21 0.37 -3.02
CA ALA A 201 -8.20 -0.65 -3.28
C ALA A 201 -7.80 -1.41 -2.00
N LEU A 202 -7.62 -0.73 -0.87
CA LEU A 202 -7.30 -1.37 0.41
C LEU A 202 -8.44 -2.27 0.91
N LEU A 203 -9.70 -1.79 0.82
CA LEU A 203 -10.87 -2.57 1.20
C LEU A 203 -11.05 -3.80 0.29
N PHE A 204 -10.91 -3.60 -1.01
CA PHE A 204 -10.96 -4.71 -1.96
C PHE A 204 -9.83 -5.72 -1.69
N TYR A 205 -8.58 -5.25 -1.54
CA TYR A 205 -7.43 -6.10 -1.32
C TYR A 205 -7.53 -6.89 -0.01
N SER A 206 -8.12 -6.31 1.03
CA SER A 206 -8.35 -7.02 2.29
C SER A 206 -9.23 -8.27 2.14
N LEU A 207 -10.18 -8.25 1.20
CA LEU A 207 -11.04 -9.39 0.86
C LEU A 207 -10.40 -10.32 -0.18
N TRP A 208 -9.78 -9.74 -1.20
CA TRP A 208 -9.10 -10.48 -2.27
C TRP A 208 -7.95 -11.33 -1.74
N ALA A 209 -7.11 -10.76 -0.88
CA ALA A 209 -5.97 -11.44 -0.28
C ALA A 209 -6.32 -12.21 1.02
N LEU A 210 -7.61 -12.40 1.32
CA LEU A 210 -8.06 -13.10 2.52
C LEU A 210 -7.48 -14.53 2.65
N PRO A 211 -7.29 -15.34 1.57
CA PRO A 211 -6.61 -16.62 1.67
C PRO A 211 -5.17 -16.49 2.16
N PHE A 212 -4.45 -15.50 1.64
CA PHE A 212 -3.07 -15.24 2.04
C PHE A 212 -2.99 -14.78 3.49
N PHE A 213 -3.79 -13.81 3.91
CA PHE A 213 -3.82 -13.34 5.29
C PHE A 213 -4.35 -14.40 6.27
N GLY A 214 -5.35 -15.20 5.83
CA GLY A 214 -5.84 -16.36 6.58
C GLY A 214 -4.75 -17.41 6.76
N TRP A 215 -3.93 -17.64 5.74
CA TRP A 215 -2.78 -18.53 5.82
C TRP A 215 -1.73 -18.01 6.82
N LEU A 216 -1.37 -16.71 6.75
CA LEU A 216 -0.43 -16.11 7.69
C LEU A 216 -0.86 -16.29 9.14
N ILE A 217 -2.13 -16.02 9.46
CA ILE A 217 -2.62 -16.12 10.84
C ILE A 217 -2.79 -17.59 11.28
N ALA A 218 -3.10 -18.51 10.36
CA ALA A 218 -3.14 -19.94 10.65
C ALA A 218 -1.75 -20.49 10.97
N VAL A 219 -0.73 -20.11 10.18
CA VAL A 219 0.67 -20.43 10.47
C VAL A 219 1.12 -19.80 11.78
N SER A 220 0.75 -18.54 12.04
CA SER A 220 1.02 -17.88 13.32
C SER A 220 0.43 -18.64 14.51
N ALA A 221 -0.74 -19.26 14.35
CA ALA A 221 -1.35 -20.10 15.38
C ALA A 221 -0.69 -21.48 15.55
N TYR A 222 -0.11 -22.04 14.48
CA TYR A 222 0.43 -23.40 14.46
C TYR A 222 1.92 -23.47 14.80
N ALA A 223 2.74 -22.56 14.26
CA ALA A 223 4.19 -22.65 14.27
C ALA A 223 4.76 -22.74 15.70
N LYS A 224 5.61 -23.73 15.97
CA LYS A 224 6.35 -23.88 17.22
C LYS A 224 7.70 -23.16 17.23
N SER A 225 8.23 -22.88 16.04
CA SER A 225 9.46 -22.13 15.81
C SER A 225 9.25 -21.24 14.58
N VAL A 226 10.21 -20.45 14.19
CA VAL A 226 10.23 -19.50 13.07
C VAL A 226 9.03 -19.61 12.09
N PRO A 227 7.95 -18.84 12.28
CA PRO A 227 6.74 -18.96 11.44
C PRO A 227 7.01 -18.76 9.95
N LEU A 228 8.01 -17.94 9.59
CA LEU A 228 8.38 -17.62 8.21
C LEU A 228 8.75 -18.89 7.40
N VAL A 229 9.38 -19.88 8.04
CA VAL A 229 9.73 -21.15 7.39
C VAL A 229 8.49 -21.90 6.91
N TRP A 230 7.43 -21.88 7.69
CA TRP A 230 6.16 -22.52 7.34
C TRP A 230 5.40 -21.76 6.27
N VAL A 231 5.43 -20.42 6.33
CA VAL A 231 4.75 -19.57 5.32
C VAL A 231 5.34 -19.76 3.93
N ILE A 232 6.65 -19.91 3.83
CA ILE A 232 7.34 -20.10 2.54
C ILE A 232 7.41 -21.58 2.18
N GLY A 233 7.77 -22.43 3.12
CA GLY A 233 8.05 -23.84 2.88
C GLY A 233 6.85 -24.64 2.39
N VAL A 234 5.65 -24.40 2.94
CA VAL A 234 4.44 -25.13 2.52
C VAL A 234 4.02 -24.75 1.09
N PRO A 235 3.90 -23.46 0.70
CA PRO A 235 3.60 -23.10 -0.68
C PRO A 235 4.68 -23.59 -1.69
N VAL A 236 5.95 -23.56 -1.31
CA VAL A 236 7.02 -24.08 -2.18
C VAL A 236 6.90 -25.59 -2.35
N ALA A 237 6.67 -26.33 -1.26
CA ALA A 237 6.47 -27.77 -1.32
C ALA A 237 5.24 -28.15 -2.16
N THR A 238 4.11 -27.45 -1.98
CA THR A 238 2.90 -27.68 -2.78
C THR A 238 3.14 -27.39 -4.26
N THR A 239 3.88 -26.32 -4.60
CA THR A 239 4.24 -25.98 -5.99
C THR A 239 5.08 -27.09 -6.63
N ILE A 240 6.05 -27.65 -5.88
CA ILE A 240 6.89 -28.75 -6.39
C ILE A 240 6.03 -29.99 -6.65
N VAL A 241 5.16 -30.35 -5.69
CA VAL A 241 4.25 -31.51 -5.83
C VAL A 241 3.31 -31.34 -7.02
N GLU A 242 2.72 -30.14 -7.18
CA GLU A 242 1.84 -29.86 -8.33
C GLU A 242 2.56 -29.99 -9.66
N ARG A 243 3.80 -29.49 -9.77
CA ARG A 243 4.59 -29.62 -11.01
C ARG A 243 4.92 -31.06 -11.36
N VAL A 244 5.14 -31.89 -10.35
CA VAL A 244 5.49 -33.32 -10.55
C VAL A 244 4.23 -34.15 -10.88
N VAL A 245 3.08 -33.86 -10.26
CA VAL A 245 1.89 -34.70 -10.36
C VAL A 245 0.91 -34.20 -11.43
N VAL A 246 0.74 -32.88 -11.56
CA VAL A 246 -0.30 -32.25 -12.39
C VAL A 246 0.29 -31.54 -13.62
N GLU A 247 1.63 -31.44 -13.68
CA GLU A 247 2.40 -30.72 -14.73
C GLU A 247 2.12 -29.21 -14.81
N GLN A 248 1.10 -28.70 -14.10
CA GLN A 248 0.76 -27.28 -14.06
C GLN A 248 0.52 -26.82 -12.62
N PRO A 249 1.13 -25.71 -12.16
CA PRO A 249 0.98 -25.20 -10.80
C PRO A 249 -0.35 -24.41 -10.65
N VAL A 250 -1.48 -25.09 -10.57
CA VAL A 250 -2.83 -24.47 -10.50
C VAL A 250 -3.05 -23.76 -9.17
N PHE A 251 -2.78 -24.45 -8.06
CA PHE A 251 -2.98 -23.87 -6.72
C PHE A 251 -1.94 -22.79 -6.42
N ALA A 252 -0.69 -23.03 -6.81
CA ALA A 252 0.38 -22.05 -6.62
C ALA A 252 0.11 -20.75 -7.38
N SER A 253 -0.30 -20.83 -8.66
CA SER A 253 -0.67 -19.63 -9.45
C SER A 253 -1.85 -18.89 -8.82
N TRP A 254 -2.88 -19.62 -8.40
CA TRP A 254 -4.03 -19.05 -7.71
C TRP A 254 -3.64 -18.32 -6.42
N MET A 255 -2.75 -18.91 -5.59
CA MET A 255 -2.27 -18.29 -4.36
C MET A 255 -1.44 -17.02 -4.65
N TRP A 256 -0.56 -17.05 -5.68
CA TRP A 256 0.21 -15.89 -6.09
C TRP A 256 -0.66 -14.73 -6.54
N ASP A 257 -1.72 -15.00 -7.30
CA ASP A 257 -2.67 -13.97 -7.76
C ASP A 257 -3.39 -13.28 -6.59
N HIS A 258 -3.56 -13.99 -5.45
CA HIS A 258 -4.18 -13.42 -4.25
C HIS A 258 -3.18 -12.76 -3.30
N MET A 259 -1.88 -13.11 -3.40
CA MET A 259 -0.84 -12.56 -2.53
C MET A 259 -0.30 -11.23 -3.03
N ILE A 260 0.00 -11.13 -4.33
CA ILE A 260 0.65 -9.95 -4.91
C ILE A 260 -0.40 -9.14 -5.68
N PRO A 261 -0.61 -7.88 -5.31
CA PRO A 261 -1.60 -7.02 -5.99
C PRO A 261 -1.15 -6.55 -7.38
N MET A 262 -0.24 -7.29 -8.05
CA MET A 262 0.30 -6.92 -9.36
C MET A 262 -0.78 -6.75 -10.43
N SER A 263 -1.88 -7.46 -10.31
CA SER A 263 -3.02 -7.31 -11.22
C SER A 263 -3.76 -5.97 -11.06
N PHE A 264 -3.49 -5.21 -9.99
CA PHE A 264 -4.01 -3.86 -9.79
C PHE A 264 -3.12 -2.79 -10.42
N LEU A 265 -1.86 -3.13 -10.74
CA LEU A 265 -0.89 -2.22 -11.32
C LEU A 265 -0.98 -2.14 -12.85
N ASN A 266 -1.83 -2.96 -13.49
CA ASN A 266 -2.12 -2.82 -14.91
C ASN A 266 -2.95 -1.56 -15.16
N MET A 267 -2.26 -0.48 -15.45
CA MET A 267 -2.79 0.88 -15.61
C MET A 267 -3.66 1.09 -16.87
N GLU A 268 -3.89 0.06 -17.69
CA GLU A 268 -4.65 0.19 -18.93
C GLU A 268 -6.18 0.29 -18.75
N GLN A 269 -6.70 -0.09 -17.59
CA GLN A 269 -8.14 0.04 -17.29
C GLN A 269 -8.34 0.85 -16.02
N SER A 270 -9.48 1.56 -15.92
CA SER A 270 -9.77 2.28 -14.68
C SER A 270 -9.76 1.33 -13.49
N VAL A 271 -9.09 1.71 -12.40
CA VAL A 271 -8.98 0.90 -11.17
C VAL A 271 -10.39 0.50 -10.68
N ALA A 272 -11.37 1.40 -10.83
CA ALA A 272 -12.76 1.16 -10.41
C ALA A 272 -13.43 0.03 -11.21
N ASP A 273 -13.27 -0.01 -12.53
CA ASP A 273 -13.89 -1.04 -13.39
C ASP A 273 -13.27 -2.42 -13.11
N ASN A 274 -11.95 -2.45 -12.89
CA ASN A 274 -11.25 -3.68 -12.49
C ASN A 274 -11.74 -4.22 -11.13
N ILE A 275 -11.94 -3.34 -10.15
CA ILE A 275 -12.44 -3.71 -8.82
C ILE A 275 -13.85 -4.30 -8.93
N VAL A 276 -14.78 -3.64 -9.61
CA VAL A 276 -16.18 -4.09 -9.72
C VAL A 276 -16.25 -5.44 -10.41
N ASN A 277 -15.57 -5.63 -11.55
CA ASN A 277 -15.57 -6.89 -12.28
C ASN A 277 -14.97 -8.04 -11.46
N LYS A 278 -13.91 -7.78 -10.70
CA LYS A 278 -13.28 -8.78 -9.84
C LYS A 278 -14.10 -9.09 -8.59
N MET A 279 -14.81 -8.13 -8.01
CA MET A 279 -15.68 -8.37 -6.84
C MET A 279 -16.80 -9.37 -7.15
N LEU A 280 -17.32 -9.40 -8.38
CA LEU A 280 -18.35 -10.32 -8.81
C LEU A 280 -17.81 -11.64 -9.40
N SER A 281 -16.50 -11.86 -9.34
CA SER A 281 -15.85 -13.02 -9.93
C SER A 281 -15.90 -14.27 -9.02
N LEU A 282 -15.84 -15.44 -9.65
CA LEU A 282 -15.67 -16.72 -8.94
C LEU A 282 -14.36 -16.76 -8.12
N GLN A 283 -13.34 -16.02 -8.56
CA GLN A 283 -12.08 -15.89 -7.85
C GLN A 283 -12.27 -15.18 -6.50
N MET A 284 -13.05 -14.11 -6.44
CA MET A 284 -13.39 -13.45 -5.18
C MET A 284 -14.17 -14.36 -4.24
N LEU A 285 -15.16 -15.08 -4.78
CA LEU A 285 -15.91 -16.05 -3.98
C LEU A 285 -14.98 -17.13 -3.39
N SER A 286 -14.09 -17.69 -4.21
CA SER A 286 -13.09 -18.67 -3.75
C SER A 286 -12.14 -18.07 -2.70
N ALA A 287 -11.72 -16.82 -2.87
CA ALA A 287 -10.88 -16.11 -1.90
C ALA A 287 -11.56 -15.99 -0.53
N VAL A 288 -12.82 -15.55 -0.51
CA VAL A 288 -13.58 -15.40 0.75
C VAL A 288 -13.81 -16.75 1.42
N VAL A 289 -14.16 -17.79 0.66
CA VAL A 289 -14.42 -19.14 1.21
C VAL A 289 -13.12 -19.74 1.78
N VAL A 290 -12.04 -19.77 1.00
CA VAL A 290 -10.76 -20.34 1.43
C VAL A 290 -10.17 -19.53 2.59
N GLY A 291 -10.21 -18.20 2.50
CA GLY A 291 -9.74 -17.33 3.59
C GLY A 291 -10.55 -17.53 4.87
N GLY A 292 -11.88 -17.64 4.76
CA GLY A 292 -12.75 -17.94 5.90
C GLY A 292 -12.45 -19.28 6.56
N VAL A 293 -12.19 -20.33 5.76
CA VAL A 293 -11.78 -21.64 6.27
C VAL A 293 -10.43 -21.55 7.00
N LEU A 294 -9.44 -20.85 6.44
CA LEU A 294 -8.12 -20.67 7.07
C LEU A 294 -8.22 -19.89 8.38
N ILE A 295 -9.06 -18.87 8.45
CA ILE A 295 -9.33 -18.12 9.68
C ILE A 295 -10.01 -19.03 10.72
N ALA A 296 -10.98 -19.88 10.32
CA ALA A 296 -11.60 -20.84 11.22
C ALA A 296 -10.60 -21.87 11.75
N ILE A 297 -9.67 -22.31 10.91
CA ILE A 297 -8.53 -23.17 11.34
C ILE A 297 -7.65 -22.43 12.35
N ALA A 298 -7.33 -21.16 12.13
CA ALA A 298 -6.54 -20.36 13.07
C ALA A 298 -7.23 -20.23 14.44
N ILE A 299 -8.55 -20.01 14.46
CA ILE A 299 -9.36 -19.95 15.69
C ILE A 299 -9.31 -21.31 16.42
N TRP A 300 -9.51 -22.41 15.70
CA TRP A 300 -9.48 -23.75 16.26
C TRP A 300 -8.08 -24.11 16.82
N LEU A 301 -7.00 -23.80 16.08
CA LEU A 301 -5.63 -24.01 16.53
C LEU A 301 -5.32 -23.20 17.79
N ARG A 302 -5.77 -21.93 17.84
CA ARG A 302 -5.61 -21.09 19.03
C ARG A 302 -6.32 -21.67 20.25
N GLY A 303 -7.53 -22.23 20.07
CA GLY A 303 -8.27 -22.91 21.16
C GLY A 303 -7.51 -24.08 21.77
N LYS A 304 -6.74 -24.82 20.95
CA LYS A 304 -5.90 -25.95 21.36
C LYS A 304 -4.47 -25.56 21.73
N ALA A 305 -4.07 -24.31 21.50
CA ALA A 305 -2.70 -23.89 21.69
C ALA A 305 -2.32 -23.84 23.17
N GLU A 306 -1.15 -24.38 23.45
CA GLU A 306 -0.40 -24.28 24.69
C GLU A 306 0.82 -23.37 24.47
N GLU A 307 1.63 -23.16 25.52
CA GLU A 307 2.92 -22.45 25.37
C GLU A 307 3.89 -23.21 24.43
N ILE A 308 4.86 -22.48 23.86
CA ILE A 308 5.95 -23.05 23.07
C ILE A 308 7.20 -23.20 23.94
#